data_8bede1bda016ae5c3f8a62c6ef11db78
#
_entry.id   8bede1bda016ae5c3f8a62c6ef11db78
#
_cell.length_a   1.000
_cell.length_b   1.000
_cell.length_c   1.000
_cell.angle_alpha   90.00
_cell.angle_beta   90.00
_cell.angle_gamma   90.00
#
_symmetry.space_group_name_H-M   'P 1'
#
loop_
_entity.id
_entity.type
_entity.pdbx_description
1 polymer ?
#
loop_
_entity_poly.entity_id
_entity_poly.type
_entity_poly.pdbx_seq_one_letter_code
_entity_poly.pdbx_strand_id
1 'polypeptide(L)'
;MIDRDHRLPVSRQAKALGISRGSVYYLPRPTAPADLALMRRIDELHLEHPFAGARMLRDLLRQEGRRVGRKHVATLMARMGIEALYRKPNTSRRAPQHAVYPYLLRNLAVTAPNQVWAMDITYLPMAHGFVYLAAVMDWYSRKVLAWRVSITLDTAFCVEAVEEALGRYGKPEIFNTDQGCQFTSAAFTGLLQAHGIRISMDGRGRWLDNVFIERLWKTVKYEEVYLRAYESVSAAKASLATYFAFYNARRPHTSLARRTPDQIYFQALPLPKAA
;
A
#
# COMPACT_ATOMS: atom_id res chain seq x y z
N MET A 1 1.03 32.57 32.72
CA MET A 1 2.16 32.82 31.81
C MET A 1 2.47 34.33 31.72
N ILE A 2 1.55 35.22 31.35
CA ILE A 2 1.68 36.67 31.56
C ILE A 2 0.98 37.02 32.87
N ASP A 3 1.70 37.66 33.80
CA ASP A 3 1.15 38.14 35.07
C ASP A 3 1.05 39.67 35.00
N ARG A 4 -0.17 40.18 35.13
CA ARG A 4 -0.46 41.63 34.99
C ARG A 4 -0.04 42.40 36.25
N ASP A 5 0.04 41.74 37.38
CA ASP A 5 0.40 42.34 38.68
C ASP A 5 1.92 42.19 39.00
N HIS A 6 2.66 41.58 38.08
CA HIS A 6 4.10 41.41 38.22
C HIS A 6 4.84 42.74 38.06
N ARG A 7 5.94 42.95 38.79
CA ARG A 7 6.80 44.15 38.70
C ARG A 7 7.36 44.41 37.31
N LEU A 8 7.50 43.36 36.46
CA LEU A 8 7.95 43.50 35.08
C LEU A 8 6.78 43.89 34.20
N PRO A 9 6.84 45.01 33.45
CA PRO A 9 5.76 45.44 32.57
C PRO A 9 5.38 44.37 31.54
N VAL A 10 4.08 44.27 31.21
CA VAL A 10 3.55 43.28 30.23
C VAL A 10 4.32 43.29 28.90
N SER A 11 4.77 44.48 28.43
CA SER A 11 5.56 44.60 27.22
C SER A 11 6.91 43.84 27.27
N ARG A 12 7.58 43.89 28.43
CA ARG A 12 8.84 43.16 28.64
C ARG A 12 8.61 41.66 28.84
N GLN A 13 7.53 41.29 29.53
CA GLN A 13 7.14 39.89 29.68
C GLN A 13 6.82 39.27 28.30
N ALA A 14 6.04 39.97 27.44
CA ALA A 14 5.73 39.55 26.11
C ALA A 14 7.00 39.36 25.24
N LYS A 15 7.94 40.33 25.34
CA LYS A 15 9.22 40.26 24.64
C LYS A 15 10.07 39.06 25.10
N ALA A 16 10.12 38.80 26.40
CA ALA A 16 10.84 37.66 26.96
C ALA A 16 10.26 36.29 26.53
N LEU A 17 8.95 36.25 26.33
CA LEU A 17 8.24 35.06 25.85
C LEU A 17 8.18 34.93 24.29
N GLY A 18 8.75 35.87 23.56
CA GLY A 18 8.74 35.88 22.09
C GLY A 18 7.35 36.08 21.47
N ILE A 19 6.38 36.68 22.21
CA ILE A 19 5.02 36.91 21.73
C ILE A 19 4.77 38.40 21.53
N SER A 20 3.87 38.76 20.61
CA SER A 20 3.50 40.16 20.42
C SER A 20 2.67 40.69 21.59
N ARG A 21 2.83 42.00 21.96
CA ARG A 21 1.98 42.64 22.96
C ARG A 21 0.49 42.53 22.62
N GLY A 22 0.15 42.61 21.33
CA GLY A 22 -1.23 42.44 20.83
C GLY A 22 -1.82 41.06 21.17
N SER A 23 -1.01 40.02 21.11
CA SER A 23 -1.44 38.65 21.47
C SER A 23 -1.82 38.51 22.93
N VAL A 24 -1.20 39.30 23.82
CA VAL A 24 -1.51 39.31 25.28
C VAL A 24 -2.90 39.88 25.57
N TYR A 25 -3.34 40.81 24.77
CA TYR A 25 -4.63 41.49 24.96
C TYR A 25 -5.70 40.97 23.99
N TYR A 26 -5.35 40.00 23.12
CA TYR A 26 -6.31 39.43 22.20
C TYR A 26 -7.31 38.56 22.96
N LEU A 27 -8.55 38.97 22.93
CA LEU A 27 -9.69 38.15 23.35
C LEU A 27 -10.37 37.58 22.10
N PRO A 28 -10.48 36.24 22.00
CA PRO A 28 -11.22 35.63 20.88
C PRO A 28 -12.63 36.16 20.82
N ARG A 29 -13.05 36.64 19.65
CA ARG A 29 -14.46 37.07 19.45
C ARG A 29 -15.35 35.81 19.57
N PRO A 30 -16.46 35.90 20.35
CA PRO A 30 -17.42 34.80 20.39
C PRO A 30 -17.98 34.52 18.99
N THR A 31 -18.26 33.24 18.72
CA THR A 31 -18.88 32.85 17.46
C THR A 31 -20.28 33.45 17.36
N ALA A 32 -20.62 34.09 16.25
CA ALA A 32 -21.93 34.68 16.04
C ALA A 32 -23.05 33.61 16.11
N PRO A 33 -24.23 33.92 16.66
CA PRO A 33 -25.34 32.94 16.72
C PRO A 33 -25.72 32.33 15.36
N ALA A 34 -25.65 33.15 14.29
CA ALA A 34 -25.86 32.64 12.93
C ALA A 34 -24.83 31.61 12.49
N ASP A 35 -23.56 31.81 12.87
CA ASP A 35 -22.49 30.83 12.59
C ASP A 35 -22.67 29.57 13.44
N LEU A 36 -23.09 29.69 14.70
CA LEU A 36 -23.40 28.52 15.53
C LEU A 36 -24.54 27.67 14.96
N ALA A 37 -25.59 28.32 14.46
CA ALA A 37 -26.71 27.61 13.80
C ALA A 37 -26.24 26.94 12.50
N LEU A 38 -25.32 27.58 11.77
CA LEU A 38 -24.74 27.03 10.55
C LEU A 38 -23.80 25.84 10.86
N MET A 39 -22.97 25.97 11.89
CA MET A 39 -22.09 24.89 12.38
C MET A 39 -22.89 23.65 12.77
N ARG A 40 -23.99 23.82 13.53
CA ARG A 40 -24.86 22.69 13.88
C ARG A 40 -25.44 22.00 12.64
N ARG A 41 -25.89 22.76 11.65
CA ARG A 41 -26.42 22.17 10.42
C ARG A 41 -25.33 21.47 9.58
N ILE A 42 -24.12 22.04 9.53
CA ILE A 42 -22.96 21.41 8.89
C ILE A 42 -22.63 20.09 9.57
N ASP A 43 -22.69 20.02 10.88
CA ASP A 43 -22.44 18.80 11.66
C ASP A 43 -23.45 17.69 11.34
N GLU A 44 -24.74 18.03 11.34
CA GLU A 44 -25.82 17.12 10.94
C GLU A 44 -25.61 16.55 9.53
N LEU A 45 -25.36 17.43 8.55
CA LEU A 45 -25.11 17.02 7.16
C LEU A 45 -23.82 16.19 7.03
N HIS A 46 -22.81 16.45 7.85
CA HIS A 46 -21.58 15.67 7.85
C HIS A 46 -21.74 14.27 8.46
N LEU A 47 -22.62 14.12 9.46
CA LEU A 47 -22.99 12.81 10.01
C LEU A 47 -23.72 11.94 8.98
N GLU A 48 -24.62 12.54 8.18
CA GLU A 48 -25.29 11.83 7.08
C GLU A 48 -24.37 11.55 5.89
N HIS A 49 -23.45 12.49 5.58
CA HIS A 49 -22.58 12.44 4.41
C HIS A 49 -21.12 12.70 4.79
N PRO A 50 -20.43 11.78 5.46
CA PRO A 50 -19.08 12.00 5.99
C PRO A 50 -18.03 12.32 4.90
N PHE A 51 -18.30 11.96 3.66
CA PHE A 51 -17.46 12.26 2.49
C PHE A 51 -17.65 13.69 1.95
N ALA A 52 -18.67 14.43 2.43
CA ALA A 52 -18.99 15.75 1.92
C ALA A 52 -17.98 16.79 2.38
N GLY A 53 -17.24 17.38 1.44
CA GLY A 53 -16.35 18.52 1.69
C GLY A 53 -17.06 19.85 1.57
N ALA A 54 -16.36 20.95 1.88
CA ALA A 54 -16.91 22.30 1.92
C ALA A 54 -17.66 22.76 0.66
N ARG A 55 -17.38 22.20 -0.52
CA ARG A 55 -18.13 22.52 -1.75
C ARG A 55 -19.51 21.84 -1.72
N MET A 56 -19.55 20.56 -1.42
CA MET A 56 -20.81 19.80 -1.38
C MET A 56 -21.69 20.27 -0.23
N LEU A 57 -21.14 20.49 0.96
CA LEU A 57 -21.88 21.04 2.11
C LEU A 57 -22.46 22.43 1.81
N ARG A 58 -21.70 23.32 1.11
CA ARG A 58 -22.26 24.60 0.63
C ARG A 58 -23.47 24.38 -0.27
N ASP A 59 -23.40 23.43 -1.19
CA ASP A 59 -24.46 23.20 -2.17
C ASP A 59 -25.70 22.60 -1.50
N LEU A 60 -25.54 21.68 -0.55
CA LEU A 60 -26.60 21.14 0.29
C LEU A 60 -27.28 22.25 1.12
N LEU A 61 -26.50 23.09 1.79
CA LEU A 61 -27.02 24.23 2.54
C LEU A 61 -27.80 25.21 1.65
N ARG A 62 -27.37 25.41 0.40
CA ARG A 62 -28.09 26.26 -0.57
C ARG A 62 -29.41 25.65 -1.02
N GLN A 63 -29.49 24.32 -1.16
CA GLN A 63 -30.76 23.63 -1.43
C GLN A 63 -31.76 23.82 -0.30
N GLU A 64 -31.27 23.98 0.94
CA GLU A 64 -32.09 24.32 2.12
C GLU A 64 -32.39 25.79 2.24
N GLY A 65 -32.06 26.64 1.20
CA GLY A 65 -32.29 28.05 1.19
C GLY A 65 -31.25 28.88 1.94
N ARG A 66 -30.18 28.29 2.46
CA ARG A 66 -29.12 28.98 3.20
C ARG A 66 -28.06 29.53 2.25
N ARG A 67 -27.98 30.83 2.09
CA ARG A 67 -26.96 31.48 1.23
C ARG A 67 -25.63 31.59 1.95
N VAL A 68 -24.75 30.65 1.74
CA VAL A 68 -23.41 30.61 2.34
C VAL A 68 -22.33 30.42 1.28
N GLY A 69 -21.15 31.00 1.51
CA GLY A 69 -20.01 30.87 0.62
C GLY A 69 -19.13 29.66 1.00
N ARG A 70 -18.44 29.06 0.01
CA ARG A 70 -17.54 27.93 0.22
C ARG A 70 -16.46 28.20 1.29
N LYS A 71 -15.83 29.38 1.23
CA LYS A 71 -14.77 29.75 2.18
C LYS A 71 -15.30 29.81 3.62
N HIS A 72 -16.52 30.32 3.79
CA HIS A 72 -17.17 30.39 5.09
C HIS A 72 -17.45 28.98 5.64
N VAL A 73 -18.05 28.11 4.84
CA VAL A 73 -18.25 26.69 5.23
C VAL A 73 -16.92 26.02 5.60
N ALA A 74 -15.86 26.20 4.80
CA ALA A 74 -14.54 25.62 5.10
C ALA A 74 -13.96 26.14 6.43
N THR A 75 -14.16 27.44 6.73
CA THR A 75 -13.72 28.02 8.01
C THR A 75 -14.49 27.44 9.19
N LEU A 76 -15.80 27.25 9.04
CA LEU A 76 -16.62 26.65 10.10
C LEU A 76 -16.28 25.17 10.31
N MET A 77 -16.08 24.39 9.24
CA MET A 77 -15.59 23.03 9.32
C MET A 77 -14.26 22.93 10.09
N ALA A 78 -13.29 23.79 9.74
CA ALA A 78 -11.99 23.82 10.41
C ALA A 78 -12.12 24.17 11.90
N ARG A 79 -13.02 25.09 12.28
CA ARG A 79 -13.30 25.43 13.69
C ARG A 79 -13.91 24.26 14.48
N MET A 80 -14.71 23.44 13.81
CA MET A 80 -15.33 22.23 14.41
C MET A 80 -14.41 21.00 14.38
N GLY A 81 -13.24 21.08 13.69
CA GLY A 81 -12.37 19.92 13.48
C GLY A 81 -12.96 18.88 12.52
N ILE A 82 -13.90 19.29 11.65
CA ILE A 82 -14.57 18.39 10.70
C ILE A 82 -13.81 18.40 9.38
N GLU A 83 -13.48 17.18 8.87
CA GLU A 83 -12.89 16.95 7.56
C GLU A 83 -13.69 15.91 6.78
N ALA A 84 -13.78 16.09 5.47
CA ALA A 84 -14.40 15.07 4.61
C ALA A 84 -13.59 13.75 4.67
N LEU A 85 -14.29 12.64 4.86
CA LEU A 85 -13.67 11.33 4.77
C LEU A 85 -13.38 11.00 3.30
N TYR A 86 -12.11 10.95 2.96
CA TYR A 86 -11.64 10.51 1.65
C TYR A 86 -10.31 9.78 1.79
N ARG A 87 -9.97 8.98 0.78
CA ARG A 87 -8.67 8.34 0.74
C ARG A 87 -7.59 9.41 0.65
N LYS A 88 -6.81 9.57 1.72
CA LYS A 88 -5.67 10.50 1.73
C LYS A 88 -4.64 10.07 0.68
N PRO A 89 -3.93 11.03 0.03
CA PRO A 89 -2.82 10.71 -0.84
C PRO A 89 -1.80 9.84 -0.12
N ASN A 90 -1.14 8.93 -0.85
CA ASN A 90 -0.07 8.13 -0.29
C ASN A 90 1.03 9.05 0.25
N THR A 91 1.27 9.01 1.54
CA THR A 91 2.30 9.80 2.24
C THR A 91 3.65 9.10 2.27
N SER A 92 3.72 7.84 1.80
CA SER A 92 4.97 7.11 1.71
C SER A 92 5.91 7.81 0.73
N ARG A 93 6.93 8.46 1.26
CA ARG A 93 8.01 9.06 0.48
C ARG A 93 9.14 8.06 0.41
N ARG A 94 9.71 7.89 -0.79
CA ARG A 94 10.89 7.09 -0.98
C ARG A 94 12.03 7.67 -0.14
N ALA A 95 12.76 6.82 0.60
CA ALA A 95 13.98 7.22 1.26
C ALA A 95 15.02 7.57 0.15
N PRO A 96 15.65 8.77 0.20
CA PRO A 96 16.60 9.19 -0.85
C PRO A 96 17.80 8.25 -1.03
N GLN A 97 18.09 7.45 -0.02
CA GLN A 97 19.22 6.51 0.04
C GLN A 97 18.93 5.15 -0.62
N HIS A 98 17.65 4.85 -0.95
CA HIS A 98 17.30 3.57 -1.56
C HIS A 98 17.68 3.55 -3.04
N ALA A 99 18.56 2.62 -3.39
CA ALA A 99 18.97 2.40 -4.78
C ALA A 99 17.80 1.93 -5.63
N VAL A 100 17.66 2.52 -6.81
CA VAL A 100 16.69 2.11 -7.83
C VAL A 100 17.45 1.45 -8.95
N TYR A 101 17.02 0.24 -9.26
CA TYR A 101 17.61 -0.52 -10.34
C TYR A 101 16.86 -0.28 -11.66
N PRO A 102 17.55 -0.36 -12.81
CA PRO A 102 16.92 -0.18 -14.12
C PRO A 102 15.96 -1.33 -14.44
N TYR A 103 14.94 -1.05 -15.24
CA TYR A 103 14.07 -2.09 -15.78
C TYR A 103 14.76 -2.87 -16.89
N LEU A 104 15.02 -4.15 -16.67
CA LEU A 104 15.79 -5.03 -17.55
C LEU A 104 14.94 -5.87 -18.50
N LEU A 105 13.62 -5.87 -18.36
CA LEU A 105 12.74 -6.80 -19.08
C LEU A 105 12.16 -6.22 -20.38
N ARG A 106 12.51 -4.97 -20.75
CA ARG A 106 12.01 -4.39 -22.00
C ARG A 106 12.53 -5.18 -23.20
N ASN A 107 11.61 -5.72 -24.00
CA ASN A 107 11.88 -6.52 -25.18
C ASN A 107 12.65 -7.84 -24.87
N LEU A 108 12.70 -8.28 -23.63
CA LEU A 108 13.29 -9.55 -23.26
C LEU A 108 12.29 -10.68 -23.52
N ALA A 109 12.64 -11.60 -24.44
CA ALA A 109 11.91 -12.84 -24.60
C ALA A 109 12.28 -13.80 -23.46
N VAL A 110 11.31 -14.12 -22.60
CA VAL A 110 11.49 -15.10 -21.52
C VAL A 110 11.14 -16.47 -22.11
N THR A 111 12.14 -17.31 -22.25
CA THR A 111 12.07 -18.59 -23.02
C THR A 111 12.27 -19.83 -22.16
N ALA A 112 12.71 -19.66 -20.90
CA ALA A 112 13.02 -20.78 -20.02
C ALA A 112 12.65 -20.46 -18.56
N PRO A 113 12.36 -21.48 -17.73
CA PRO A 113 12.25 -21.34 -16.27
C PRO A 113 13.54 -20.76 -15.67
N ASN A 114 13.40 -20.03 -14.57
CA ASN A 114 14.50 -19.38 -13.85
C ASN A 114 15.26 -18.31 -14.64
N GLN A 115 14.76 -17.88 -15.79
CA GLN A 115 15.29 -16.72 -16.47
C GLN A 115 14.87 -15.44 -15.77
N VAL A 116 13.59 -15.31 -15.40
CA VAL A 116 13.05 -14.15 -14.69
C VAL A 116 12.12 -14.63 -13.57
N TRP A 117 12.39 -14.21 -12.35
CA TRP A 117 11.43 -14.28 -11.25
C TRP A 117 10.85 -12.92 -10.97
N ALA A 118 9.59 -12.87 -10.54
CA ALA A 118 8.94 -11.66 -10.08
C ALA A 118 8.41 -11.83 -8.66
N MET A 119 8.40 -10.74 -7.90
CA MET A 119 7.80 -10.70 -6.56
C MET A 119 6.98 -9.43 -6.39
N ASP A 120 5.89 -9.55 -5.67
CA ASP A 120 5.02 -8.46 -5.28
C ASP A 120 4.30 -8.78 -3.97
N ILE A 121 3.66 -7.77 -3.38
CA ILE A 121 2.91 -7.87 -2.13
C ILE A 121 1.47 -7.43 -2.38
N THR A 122 0.52 -8.19 -1.86
CA THR A 122 -0.90 -7.81 -1.89
C THR A 122 -1.54 -7.89 -0.51
N TYR A 123 -2.65 -7.15 -0.34
CA TYR A 123 -3.49 -7.20 0.85
C TYR A 123 -4.56 -8.29 0.70
N LEU A 124 -4.75 -9.07 1.75
CA LEU A 124 -5.83 -10.04 1.85
C LEU A 124 -6.79 -9.60 2.96
N PRO A 125 -8.09 -9.38 2.65
CA PRO A 125 -9.08 -9.09 3.66
C PRO A 125 -9.30 -10.33 4.56
N MET A 126 -9.49 -10.06 5.85
CA MET A 126 -9.83 -11.03 6.87
C MET A 126 -11.22 -10.72 7.41
N ALA A 127 -11.81 -11.59 8.23
CA ALA A 127 -13.03 -11.27 8.97
C ALA A 127 -12.84 -9.99 9.81
N HIS A 128 -11.64 -9.80 10.36
CA HIS A 128 -11.24 -8.58 11.07
C HIS A 128 -9.89 -8.09 10.51
N GLY A 129 -9.90 -6.92 9.85
CA GLY A 129 -8.69 -6.29 9.31
C GLY A 129 -8.18 -6.95 8.03
N PHE A 130 -6.86 -7.05 7.88
CA PHE A 130 -6.20 -7.61 6.71
C PHE A 130 -4.82 -8.15 7.07
N VAL A 131 -4.27 -8.99 6.19
CA VAL A 131 -2.88 -9.44 6.22
C VAL A 131 -2.21 -9.18 4.88
N TYR A 132 -0.88 -9.24 4.86
CA TYR A 132 -0.08 -9.11 3.65
C TYR A 132 0.28 -10.50 3.12
N LEU A 133 0.19 -10.66 1.81
CA LEU A 133 0.68 -11.83 1.09
C LEU A 133 1.77 -11.40 0.12
N ALA A 134 2.96 -11.98 0.26
CA ALA A 134 4.04 -11.88 -0.72
C ALA A 134 4.18 -13.20 -1.46
N ALA A 135 4.48 -13.16 -2.76
CA ALA A 135 4.77 -14.35 -3.54
C ALA A 135 5.90 -14.11 -4.53
N VAL A 136 6.72 -15.15 -4.71
CA VAL A 136 7.74 -15.24 -5.75
C VAL A 136 7.22 -16.13 -6.86
N MET A 137 7.25 -15.66 -8.09
CA MET A 137 6.74 -16.38 -9.25
C MET A 137 7.78 -16.45 -10.37
N ASP A 138 7.91 -17.61 -10.97
CA ASP A 138 8.65 -17.77 -12.21
C ASP A 138 7.86 -17.21 -13.40
N TRP A 139 8.45 -16.31 -14.16
CA TRP A 139 7.77 -15.60 -15.23
C TRP A 139 7.46 -16.46 -16.46
N TYR A 140 8.29 -17.47 -16.73
CA TYR A 140 8.07 -18.39 -17.86
C TYR A 140 6.87 -19.31 -17.61
N SER A 141 6.90 -20.03 -16.52
CA SER A 141 5.93 -21.06 -16.18
C SER A 141 4.69 -20.57 -15.43
N ARG A 142 4.73 -19.36 -14.86
CA ARG A 142 3.74 -18.81 -13.92
C ARG A 142 3.70 -19.56 -12.57
N LYS A 143 4.65 -20.43 -12.29
CA LYS A 143 4.73 -21.19 -11.05
C LYS A 143 4.98 -20.25 -9.87
N VAL A 144 4.17 -20.37 -8.83
CA VAL A 144 4.43 -19.76 -7.53
C VAL A 144 5.48 -20.60 -6.83
N LEU A 145 6.69 -20.07 -6.69
CA LEU A 145 7.84 -20.77 -6.15
C LEU A 145 7.84 -20.75 -4.62
N ALA A 146 7.53 -19.60 -4.03
CA ALA A 146 7.39 -19.42 -2.60
C ALA A 146 6.39 -18.30 -2.31
N TRP A 147 5.82 -18.31 -1.11
CA TRP A 147 4.91 -17.27 -0.64
C TRP A 147 4.96 -17.15 0.89
N ARG A 148 4.61 -15.97 1.41
CA ARG A 148 4.53 -15.69 2.85
C ARG A 148 3.33 -14.84 3.17
N VAL A 149 2.72 -15.08 4.34
CA VAL A 149 1.69 -14.22 4.93
C VAL A 149 2.24 -13.57 6.18
N SER A 150 2.11 -12.24 6.27
CA SER A 150 2.53 -11.44 7.42
C SER A 150 1.41 -10.50 7.88
N ILE A 151 1.40 -10.18 9.17
CA ILE A 151 0.55 -9.14 9.76
C ILE A 151 1.22 -7.75 9.69
N THR A 152 2.52 -7.70 9.41
CA THR A 152 3.32 -6.48 9.26
C THR A 152 3.84 -6.36 7.84
N LEU A 153 4.04 -5.12 7.38
CA LEU A 153 4.60 -4.80 6.07
C LEU A 153 6.10 -4.51 6.19
N ASP A 154 6.84 -5.37 6.87
CA ASP A 154 8.30 -5.30 6.97
C ASP A 154 8.99 -5.98 5.77
N THR A 155 10.33 -5.94 5.75
CA THR A 155 11.12 -6.59 4.68
C THR A 155 11.35 -8.08 4.95
N ALA A 156 11.29 -8.53 6.20
CA ALA A 156 11.73 -9.87 6.60
C ALA A 156 10.95 -10.97 5.88
N PHE A 157 9.60 -10.90 5.83
CA PHE A 157 8.80 -11.93 5.17
C PHE A 157 9.02 -12.00 3.64
N CYS A 158 9.48 -10.90 3.02
CA CYS A 158 9.90 -10.91 1.61
C CYS A 158 11.24 -11.63 1.43
N VAL A 159 12.19 -11.35 2.30
CA VAL A 159 13.51 -12.03 2.31
C VAL A 159 13.33 -13.55 2.51
N GLU A 160 12.55 -13.96 3.52
CA GLU A 160 12.23 -15.37 3.78
C GLU A 160 11.61 -16.08 2.56
N ALA A 161 10.70 -15.41 1.83
CA ALA A 161 10.11 -15.99 0.63
C ALA A 161 11.14 -16.18 -0.49
N VAL A 162 12.07 -15.24 -0.65
CA VAL A 162 13.14 -15.36 -1.64
C VAL A 162 14.13 -16.46 -1.25
N GLU A 163 14.55 -16.52 0.01
CA GLU A 163 15.46 -17.55 0.50
C GLU A 163 14.88 -18.96 0.31
N GLU A 164 13.58 -19.14 0.62
CA GLU A 164 12.89 -20.41 0.36
C GLU A 164 12.88 -20.76 -1.13
N ALA A 165 12.57 -19.78 -2.00
CA ALA A 165 12.57 -19.99 -3.45
C ALA A 165 13.96 -20.36 -3.97
N LEU A 166 15.00 -19.66 -3.51
CA LEU A 166 16.40 -19.93 -3.87
C LEU A 166 16.85 -21.33 -3.41
N GLY A 167 16.52 -21.72 -2.19
CA GLY A 167 16.86 -23.03 -1.63
C GLY A 167 16.20 -24.20 -2.35
N ARG A 168 15.00 -24.02 -2.89
CA ARG A 168 14.23 -25.10 -3.56
C ARG A 168 14.44 -25.17 -5.07
N TYR A 169 14.62 -24.05 -5.73
CA TYR A 169 14.56 -23.96 -7.20
C TYR A 169 15.85 -23.41 -7.83
N GLY A 170 16.86 -23.11 -7.03
CA GLY A 170 18.08 -22.45 -7.51
C GLY A 170 17.86 -20.95 -7.67
N LYS A 171 18.64 -20.30 -8.51
CA LYS A 171 18.60 -18.85 -8.70
C LYS A 171 18.12 -18.45 -10.07
N PRO A 172 17.38 -17.32 -10.20
CA PRO A 172 17.06 -16.74 -11.49
C PRO A 172 18.24 -15.94 -12.05
N GLU A 173 18.19 -15.62 -13.34
CA GLU A 173 19.09 -14.64 -13.94
C GLU A 173 18.72 -13.22 -13.56
N ILE A 174 17.39 -12.90 -13.55
CA ILE A 174 16.84 -11.59 -13.24
C ILE A 174 15.74 -11.74 -12.19
N PHE A 175 15.74 -10.84 -11.22
CA PHE A 175 14.67 -10.73 -10.23
C PHE A 175 13.97 -9.37 -10.41
N ASN A 176 12.66 -9.39 -10.71
CA ASN A 176 11.87 -8.19 -10.97
C ASN A 176 10.91 -7.87 -9.83
N THR A 177 10.88 -6.61 -9.41
CA THR A 177 9.95 -6.10 -8.39
C THR A 177 9.46 -4.71 -8.77
N ASP A 178 8.48 -4.20 -8.02
CA ASP A 178 8.20 -2.77 -8.02
C ASP A 178 9.27 -1.99 -7.21
N GLN A 179 9.05 -0.69 -7.07
CA GLN A 179 9.94 0.19 -6.31
C GLN A 179 9.45 0.38 -4.86
N GLY A 180 8.76 -0.61 -4.28
CA GLY A 180 8.33 -0.61 -2.88
C GLY A 180 9.50 -0.52 -1.91
N CYS A 181 9.23 0.03 -0.71
CA CYS A 181 10.29 0.21 0.30
C CYS A 181 10.88 -1.12 0.78
N GLN A 182 10.12 -2.21 0.75
CA GLN A 182 10.59 -3.55 1.07
C GLN A 182 11.64 -4.03 0.07
N PHE A 183 11.37 -3.82 -1.23
CA PHE A 183 12.22 -4.30 -2.32
C PHE A 183 13.44 -3.41 -2.58
N THR A 184 13.40 -2.14 -2.17
CA THR A 184 14.53 -1.21 -2.25
C THR A 184 15.40 -1.21 -0.99
N SER A 185 15.05 -2.01 0.03
CA SER A 185 15.82 -2.13 1.26
C SER A 185 17.18 -2.80 1.03
N ALA A 186 18.18 -2.43 1.85
CA ALA A 186 19.52 -3.02 1.79
C ALA A 186 19.50 -4.54 2.06
N ALA A 187 18.62 -5.02 2.95
CA ALA A 187 18.48 -6.45 3.25
C ALA A 187 18.01 -7.24 2.01
N PHE A 188 16.98 -6.75 1.32
CA PHE A 188 16.45 -7.43 0.14
C PHE A 188 17.41 -7.37 -1.06
N THR A 189 17.90 -6.18 -1.39
CA THR A 189 18.83 -6.00 -2.53
C THR A 189 20.16 -6.68 -2.28
N GLY A 190 20.67 -6.66 -1.03
CA GLY A 190 21.89 -7.35 -0.62
C GLY A 190 21.79 -8.87 -0.76
N LEU A 191 20.64 -9.48 -0.43
CA LEU A 191 20.41 -10.90 -0.66
C LEU A 191 20.52 -11.27 -2.14
N LEU A 192 19.89 -10.53 -3.03
CA LEU A 192 19.93 -10.79 -4.47
C LEU A 192 21.34 -10.60 -5.04
N GLN A 193 22.04 -9.55 -4.61
CA GLN A 193 23.43 -9.27 -5.01
C GLN A 193 24.40 -10.38 -4.54
N ALA A 194 24.26 -10.86 -3.30
CA ALA A 194 25.08 -11.96 -2.76
C ALA A 194 24.96 -13.24 -3.58
N HIS A 195 23.80 -13.48 -4.22
CA HIS A 195 23.58 -14.61 -5.12
C HIS A 195 23.95 -14.31 -6.59
N GLY A 196 24.44 -13.10 -6.90
CA GLY A 196 24.79 -12.69 -8.27
C GLY A 196 23.56 -12.56 -9.19
N ILE A 197 22.38 -12.24 -8.64
CA ILE A 197 21.14 -12.09 -9.37
C ILE A 197 21.01 -10.64 -9.85
N ARG A 198 20.69 -10.42 -11.12
CA ARG A 198 20.43 -9.09 -11.65
C ARG A 198 19.09 -8.56 -11.17
N ILE A 199 19.10 -7.36 -10.59
CA ILE A 199 17.89 -6.72 -10.06
C ILE A 199 17.26 -5.86 -11.14
N SER A 200 15.95 -6.04 -11.36
CA SER A 200 15.11 -5.22 -12.24
C SER A 200 13.99 -4.60 -11.42
N MET A 201 13.73 -3.31 -11.65
CA MET A 201 12.61 -2.62 -10.98
C MET A 201 11.72 -1.93 -12.01
N ASP A 202 10.41 -2.11 -11.83
CA ASP A 202 9.41 -1.50 -12.69
C ASP A 202 9.46 0.03 -12.64
N GLY A 203 9.24 0.67 -13.79
CA GLY A 203 9.09 2.11 -13.84
C GLY A 203 7.82 2.59 -13.17
N ARG A 204 7.82 3.80 -12.58
CA ARG A 204 6.61 4.39 -11.99
C ARG A 204 5.45 4.45 -13.00
N GLY A 205 4.30 3.88 -12.62
CA GLY A 205 3.06 3.94 -13.42
C GLY A 205 3.02 3.00 -14.63
N ARG A 206 3.95 2.06 -14.77
CA ARG A 206 3.99 1.07 -15.85
C ARG A 206 3.44 -0.28 -15.35
N TRP A 207 2.15 -0.39 -15.29
CA TRP A 207 1.44 -1.63 -14.89
C TRP A 207 1.75 -2.85 -15.78
N LEU A 208 2.16 -2.63 -17.03
CA LEU A 208 2.55 -3.71 -17.95
C LEU A 208 3.84 -4.45 -17.53
N ASP A 209 4.65 -3.79 -16.71
CA ASP A 209 5.97 -4.30 -16.36
C ASP A 209 5.89 -5.44 -15.30
N ASN A 210 4.75 -5.62 -14.60
CA ASN A 210 4.54 -6.68 -13.60
C ASN A 210 3.20 -7.42 -13.76
N VAL A 211 2.67 -7.42 -14.98
CA VAL A 211 1.32 -7.92 -15.32
C VAL A 211 1.04 -9.36 -14.87
N PHE A 212 2.06 -10.21 -14.79
CA PHE A 212 1.84 -11.63 -14.47
C PHE A 212 1.57 -11.86 -12.99
N ILE A 213 2.26 -11.15 -12.11
CA ILE A 213 2.01 -11.25 -10.69
C ILE A 213 0.73 -10.49 -10.29
N GLU A 214 0.40 -9.39 -10.99
CA GLU A 214 -0.90 -8.73 -10.83
C GLU A 214 -2.07 -9.64 -11.22
N ARG A 215 -1.91 -10.44 -12.29
CA ARG A 215 -2.88 -11.48 -12.65
C ARG A 215 -2.97 -12.59 -11.62
N LEU A 216 -1.85 -12.98 -11.01
CA LEU A 216 -1.86 -13.90 -9.88
C LEU A 216 -2.73 -13.35 -8.75
N TRP A 217 -2.56 -12.08 -8.38
CA TRP A 217 -3.39 -11.46 -7.34
C TRP A 217 -4.87 -11.45 -7.66
N LYS A 218 -5.22 -11.13 -8.90
CA LYS A 218 -6.61 -11.23 -9.35
C LYS A 218 -7.13 -12.67 -9.19
N THR A 219 -6.37 -13.64 -9.65
CA THR A 219 -6.75 -15.06 -9.59
C THR A 219 -6.91 -15.54 -8.14
N VAL A 220 -5.92 -15.29 -7.27
CA VAL A 220 -5.97 -15.63 -5.85
C VAL A 220 -7.16 -14.98 -5.15
N LYS A 221 -7.39 -13.69 -5.40
CA LYS A 221 -8.48 -12.96 -4.74
C LYS A 221 -9.86 -13.49 -5.16
N TYR A 222 -10.08 -13.73 -6.44
CA TYR A 222 -11.40 -14.15 -6.93
C TYR A 222 -11.68 -15.66 -6.78
N GLU A 223 -10.64 -16.49 -6.81
CA GLU A 223 -10.81 -17.95 -6.74
C GLU A 223 -10.69 -18.50 -5.31
N GLU A 224 -10.09 -17.73 -4.38
CA GLU A 224 -9.87 -18.19 -3.01
C GLU A 224 -10.32 -17.15 -1.97
N VAL A 225 -9.72 -15.96 -1.96
CA VAL A 225 -9.85 -15.02 -0.84
C VAL A 225 -11.28 -14.49 -0.68
N TYR A 226 -11.94 -14.06 -1.77
CA TYR A 226 -13.29 -13.49 -1.72
C TYR A 226 -14.39 -14.55 -1.51
N LEU A 227 -14.04 -15.82 -1.63
CA LEU A 227 -14.93 -16.93 -1.34
C LEU A 227 -14.82 -17.39 0.13
N ARG A 228 -13.90 -16.83 0.89
CA ARG A 228 -13.58 -17.22 2.26
C ARG A 228 -13.62 -16.01 3.18
N ALA A 229 -14.10 -16.22 4.40
CA ALA A 229 -13.98 -15.24 5.48
C ALA A 229 -12.97 -15.78 6.49
N TYR A 230 -11.69 -15.49 6.28
CA TYR A 230 -10.64 -15.99 7.17
C TYR A 230 -10.77 -15.37 8.57
N GLU A 231 -10.98 -16.20 9.56
CA GLU A 231 -11.12 -15.80 10.97
C GLU A 231 -9.76 -15.58 11.65
N SER A 232 -8.71 -16.26 11.17
CA SER A 232 -7.36 -16.18 11.72
C SER A 232 -6.28 -16.24 10.65
N VAL A 233 -5.08 -15.76 10.99
CA VAL A 233 -3.91 -15.82 10.12
C VAL A 233 -3.52 -17.26 9.80
N SER A 234 -3.66 -18.19 10.77
CA SER A 234 -3.41 -19.62 10.57
C SER A 234 -4.39 -20.25 9.60
N ALA A 235 -5.70 -19.89 9.69
CA ALA A 235 -6.71 -20.32 8.74
C ALA A 235 -6.41 -19.82 7.32
N ALA A 236 -6.03 -18.54 7.18
CA ALA A 236 -5.62 -17.97 5.91
C ALA A 236 -4.40 -18.71 5.32
N LYS A 237 -3.37 -18.96 6.12
CA LYS A 237 -2.17 -19.70 5.70
C LYS A 237 -2.51 -21.11 5.22
N ALA A 238 -3.33 -21.87 5.95
CA ALA A 238 -3.73 -23.23 5.59
C ALA A 238 -4.53 -23.27 4.29
N SER A 239 -5.48 -22.36 4.12
CA SER A 239 -6.31 -22.25 2.91
C SER A 239 -5.48 -21.86 1.70
N LEU A 240 -4.61 -20.86 1.82
CA LEU A 240 -3.69 -20.44 0.77
C LEU A 240 -2.68 -21.53 0.39
N ALA A 241 -2.20 -22.34 1.34
CA ALA A 241 -1.33 -23.47 1.05
C ALA A 241 -2.04 -24.48 0.12
N THR A 242 -3.28 -24.82 0.45
CA THR A 242 -4.11 -25.71 -0.38
C THR A 242 -4.35 -25.10 -1.76
N TYR A 243 -4.66 -23.78 -1.81
CA TYR A 243 -4.88 -23.10 -3.05
C TYR A 243 -3.64 -23.02 -3.95
N PHE A 244 -2.47 -22.67 -3.41
CA PHE A 244 -1.24 -22.60 -4.21
C PHE A 244 -0.76 -23.99 -4.67
N ALA A 245 -1.00 -25.05 -3.90
CA ALA A 245 -0.80 -26.41 -4.36
C ALA A 245 -1.70 -26.75 -5.57
N PHE A 246 -3.00 -26.39 -5.50
CA PHE A 246 -3.93 -26.51 -6.62
C PHE A 246 -3.50 -25.66 -7.82
N TYR A 247 -3.15 -24.39 -7.59
CA TYR A 247 -2.72 -23.44 -8.62
C TYR A 247 -1.53 -23.96 -9.42
N ASN A 248 -0.51 -24.46 -8.75
CA ASN A 248 0.69 -24.95 -9.39
C ASN A 248 0.52 -26.32 -10.09
N ALA A 249 -0.12 -27.27 -9.42
CA ALA A 249 -0.13 -28.68 -9.87
C ALA A 249 -1.36 -29.07 -10.67
N ARG A 250 -2.51 -28.40 -10.51
CA ARG A 250 -3.79 -28.87 -11.06
C ARG A 250 -4.55 -27.80 -11.88
N ARG A 251 -4.36 -26.52 -11.60
CA ARG A 251 -5.10 -25.46 -12.29
C ARG A 251 -4.61 -25.29 -13.71
N PRO A 252 -5.47 -25.48 -14.74
CA PRO A 252 -5.08 -25.25 -16.12
C PRO A 252 -5.03 -23.75 -16.43
N HIS A 253 -4.01 -23.31 -17.16
CA HIS A 253 -3.82 -21.92 -17.55
C HIS A 253 -3.99 -21.73 -19.06
N THR A 254 -4.85 -20.82 -19.47
CA THR A 254 -5.11 -20.55 -20.89
C THR A 254 -3.84 -20.07 -21.61
N SER A 255 -3.04 -19.21 -20.94
CA SER A 255 -1.77 -18.71 -21.48
C SER A 255 -0.67 -19.76 -21.57
N LEU A 256 -0.85 -20.92 -20.95
CA LEU A 256 0.07 -22.06 -20.96
C LEU A 256 -0.49 -23.23 -21.80
N ALA A 257 -1.30 -22.96 -22.78
CA ALA A 257 -1.98 -23.98 -23.60
C ALA A 257 -2.74 -25.00 -22.73
N ARG A 258 -3.43 -24.53 -21.67
CA ARG A 258 -4.20 -25.31 -20.70
C ARG A 258 -3.37 -26.26 -19.83
N ARG A 259 -2.05 -26.15 -19.85
CA ARG A 259 -1.16 -26.88 -18.95
C ARG A 259 -1.08 -26.18 -17.60
N THR A 260 -0.57 -26.90 -16.59
CA THR A 260 -0.34 -26.37 -15.27
C THR A 260 1.04 -25.68 -15.20
N PRO A 261 1.25 -24.75 -14.24
CA PRO A 261 2.56 -24.18 -13.98
C PRO A 261 3.65 -25.21 -13.74
N ASP A 262 3.36 -26.26 -12.97
CA ASP A 262 4.31 -27.37 -12.69
C ASP A 262 4.71 -28.12 -13.95
N GLN A 263 3.77 -28.43 -14.81
CA GLN A 263 4.06 -29.10 -16.08
C GLN A 263 5.01 -28.28 -16.95
N ILE A 264 4.79 -26.96 -17.05
CA ILE A 264 5.65 -26.08 -17.83
C ILE A 264 7.03 -25.93 -17.17
N TYR A 265 7.08 -25.75 -15.86
CA TYR A 265 8.32 -25.52 -15.13
C TYR A 265 9.25 -26.74 -15.21
N PHE A 266 8.75 -27.93 -14.87
CA PHE A 266 9.58 -29.13 -14.80
C PHE A 266 9.89 -29.77 -16.15
N GLN A 267 9.01 -29.62 -17.15
CA GLN A 267 9.30 -30.13 -18.51
C GLN A 267 10.40 -29.35 -19.23
N ALA A 268 10.56 -28.07 -18.92
CA ALA A 268 11.56 -27.22 -19.56
C ALA A 268 12.91 -27.20 -18.83
N LEU A 269 13.00 -27.81 -17.63
CA LEU A 269 14.28 -27.98 -16.95
C LEU A 269 15.08 -29.12 -17.61
N PRO A 270 16.41 -28.95 -17.80
CA PRO A 270 17.24 -30.07 -18.23
C PRO A 270 17.13 -31.22 -17.20
N LEU A 271 16.93 -32.42 -17.70
CA LEU A 271 16.98 -33.62 -16.84
C LEU A 271 18.29 -33.63 -16.05
N PRO A 272 18.30 -33.96 -14.75
CA PRO A 272 19.53 -34.11 -14.01
C PRO A 272 20.38 -35.16 -14.77
N LYS A 273 21.63 -34.74 -15.12
CA LYS A 273 22.57 -35.69 -15.70
C LYS A 273 22.69 -36.86 -14.69
N ALA A 274 22.30 -38.04 -15.12
CA ALA A 274 22.54 -39.26 -14.32
C ALA A 274 24.03 -39.27 -13.95
N ALA A 275 24.30 -39.35 -12.66
CA ALA A 275 25.64 -39.47 -12.12
C ALA A 275 26.21 -40.87 -12.40
#